data_47825f3ef6561acf83346bafae34dc86
#
_entry.id   47825f3ef6561acf83346bafae34dc86
#
_cell.length_a   1.000
_cell.length_b   1.000
_cell.length_c   1.000
_cell.angle_alpha   90.00
_cell.angle_beta   90.00
_cell.angle_gamma   90.00
#
_symmetry.space_group_name_H-M   'P 1'
#
loop_
_entity.id
_entity.type
_entity.pdbx_description
1 polymer ?
#
loop_
_entity_poly.entity_id
_entity_poly.type
_entity_poly.pdbx_seq_one_letter_code
_entity_poly.pdbx_strand_id
1 'polypeptide(L)'
;VRKGMTKPLKLNPPQLLALMFLFLVVVGGVLLKLPIATEKDISWLDAFFLSTSAATVTGLAPIDPGSTFTLFGEIVLMVLIQVGGLGIMTFAVLVVIVLGKKIGMKQRMLMQEALNQPSLGGVIRLARNLLLFSLLMELVGATLLAIDWVPKMGWAKGLYYSLFHTIASFNNAGFALWPDNLSRFVGDPIVNMTVSLLVIIGGLGFTVVFDVLYQRRWRKLSLHTKLMLVMTLIVNVLAIVAIFLFEHNNPKTLGSLSLSEQLWASYFQGITPRTAGFNTIDIGSLDQPTAMFMIFLMFVGAGSTSTGGGIKLTTFAVIVFAVVSFLKGKEETVIWQRTIRHTIILRALAIASMSMLFIFVVTLALTLTEDASVLALLFEVVSAFGTVGLSMNLTPHLSMIGKVLIICVMLFGKLGPLTLVYSIAKPKKTNIRYPNGDILTG
;
A
#
# COMPACT_ATOMS: atom_id res chain seq x y z
N VAL A 1 26.61 -27.47 38.04
CA VAL A 1 26.26 -26.12 37.63
C VAL A 1 25.45 -26.24 36.33
N ARG A 2 24.09 -26.26 36.41
CA ARG A 2 23.20 -26.24 35.22
C ARG A 2 23.20 -24.80 34.68
N LYS A 3 23.80 -24.59 33.50
CA LYS A 3 23.65 -23.35 32.71
C LYS A 3 22.16 -23.11 32.47
N GLY A 4 21.66 -21.96 32.95
CA GLY A 4 20.31 -21.50 32.69
C GLY A 4 20.07 -21.39 31.20
N MET A 5 19.32 -22.34 30.63
CA MET A 5 18.75 -22.23 29.29
C MET A 5 17.73 -21.09 29.35
N THR A 6 18.08 -19.94 28.77
CA THR A 6 17.14 -18.86 28.49
C THR A 6 15.95 -19.46 27.73
N LYS A 7 14.76 -19.41 28.33
CA LYS A 7 13.52 -19.82 27.64
C LYS A 7 13.44 -19.08 26.32
N PRO A 8 13.32 -19.76 25.18
CA PRO A 8 13.18 -19.08 23.92
C PRO A 8 11.96 -18.16 23.99
N LEU A 9 12.12 -16.89 23.65
CA LEU A 9 11.04 -15.92 23.54
C LEU A 9 9.99 -16.53 22.59
N LYS A 10 8.82 -16.90 23.14
CA LYS A 10 7.68 -17.40 22.37
C LYS A 10 6.96 -16.19 21.75
N LEU A 11 7.53 -15.63 20.67
CA LEU A 11 6.89 -14.58 19.90
C LEU A 11 5.66 -15.13 19.16
N ASN A 12 4.57 -14.37 19.22
CA ASN A 12 3.37 -14.65 18.42
C ASN A 12 3.64 -14.28 16.94
N PRO A 13 2.91 -14.89 15.97
CA PRO A 13 3.05 -14.58 14.55
C PRO A 13 3.00 -13.07 14.20
N PRO A 14 2.03 -12.26 14.73
CA PRO A 14 2.02 -10.82 14.49
C PRO A 14 3.28 -10.10 14.99
N GLN A 15 3.78 -10.46 16.18
CA GLN A 15 5.01 -9.89 16.75
C GLN A 15 6.23 -10.18 15.89
N LEU A 16 6.32 -11.41 15.38
CA LEU A 16 7.43 -11.79 14.52
C LEU A 16 7.39 -11.03 13.17
N LEU A 17 6.20 -10.84 12.58
CA LEU A 17 6.03 -10.03 11.38
C LEU A 17 6.48 -8.58 11.62
N ALA A 18 6.05 -7.95 12.70
CA ALA A 18 6.45 -6.59 13.05
C ALA A 18 7.97 -6.47 13.24
N LEU A 19 8.59 -7.43 13.93
CA LEU A 19 10.04 -7.47 14.12
C LEU A 19 10.81 -7.65 12.82
N MET A 20 10.29 -8.48 11.91
CA MET A 20 10.92 -8.66 10.59
C MET A 20 10.84 -7.39 9.74
N PHE A 21 9.72 -6.65 9.79
CA PHE A 21 9.62 -5.35 9.14
C PHE A 21 10.59 -4.33 9.76
N LEU A 22 10.65 -4.26 11.08
CA LEU A 22 11.59 -3.38 11.78
C LEU A 22 13.05 -3.73 11.42
N PHE A 23 13.40 -5.01 11.37
CA PHE A 23 14.73 -5.46 10.94
C PHE A 23 15.02 -5.05 9.50
N LEU A 24 14.06 -5.21 8.58
CA LEU A 24 14.22 -4.79 7.18
C LEU A 24 14.46 -3.28 7.07
N VAL A 25 13.70 -2.48 7.82
CA VAL A 25 13.86 -1.02 7.87
C VAL A 25 15.23 -0.62 8.42
N VAL A 26 15.68 -1.25 9.49
CA VAL A 26 16.99 -0.96 10.09
C VAL A 26 18.13 -1.31 9.12
N VAL A 27 18.11 -2.50 8.54
CA VAL A 27 19.12 -2.93 7.56
C VAL A 27 19.11 -2.01 6.34
N GLY A 28 17.93 -1.70 5.80
CA GLY A 28 17.80 -0.79 4.66
C GLY A 28 18.30 0.62 4.98
N GLY A 29 17.96 1.18 6.13
CA GLY A 29 18.41 2.51 6.56
C GLY A 29 19.93 2.58 6.72
N VAL A 30 20.55 1.54 7.28
CA VAL A 30 22.03 1.45 7.36
C VAL A 30 22.64 1.37 5.97
N LEU A 31 22.12 0.53 5.07
CA LEU A 31 22.63 0.39 3.70
C LEU A 31 22.50 1.70 2.90
N LEU A 32 21.36 2.42 3.04
CA LEU A 32 21.14 3.70 2.36
C LEU A 32 22.01 4.83 2.91
N LYS A 33 22.50 4.76 4.16
CA LYS A 33 23.41 5.74 4.75
C LYS A 33 24.88 5.50 4.39
N LEU A 34 25.22 4.35 3.79
CA LEU A 34 26.61 4.09 3.39
C LEU A 34 27.11 5.12 2.36
N PRO A 35 28.37 5.57 2.43
CA PRO A 35 28.92 6.54 1.48
C PRO A 35 28.87 6.08 0.01
N ILE A 36 28.85 4.77 -0.22
CA ILE A 36 28.70 4.19 -1.57
C ILE A 36 27.28 4.30 -2.11
N ALA A 37 26.27 4.47 -1.24
CA ALA A 37 24.86 4.52 -1.61
C ALA A 37 24.39 5.92 -2.00
N THR A 38 25.09 6.97 -1.60
CA THR A 38 24.65 8.37 -1.76
C THR A 38 25.70 9.22 -2.45
N GLU A 39 25.26 10.13 -3.33
CA GLU A 39 26.09 11.17 -3.94
C GLU A 39 26.22 12.39 -3.03
N LYS A 40 25.22 12.61 -2.16
CA LYS A 40 25.15 13.70 -1.19
C LYS A 40 24.99 13.13 0.22
N ASP A 41 25.56 13.77 1.24
CA ASP A 41 25.35 13.33 2.61
C ASP A 41 23.87 13.53 3.01
N ILE A 42 23.28 12.50 3.56
CA ILE A 42 21.90 12.49 4.03
C ILE A 42 21.86 12.26 5.55
N SER A 43 20.82 12.75 6.22
CA SER A 43 20.68 12.48 7.65
C SER A 43 20.32 11.00 7.90
N TRP A 44 20.67 10.47 9.08
CA TRP A 44 20.22 9.14 9.51
C TRP A 44 18.69 9.02 9.48
N LEU A 45 17.98 10.08 9.86
CA LEU A 45 16.54 10.10 9.89
C LEU A 45 15.96 9.98 8.49
N ASP A 46 16.52 10.68 7.48
CA ASP A 46 16.07 10.56 6.09
C ASP A 46 16.37 9.19 5.51
N ALA A 47 17.50 8.57 5.86
CA ALA A 47 17.81 7.20 5.46
C ALA A 47 16.79 6.19 6.04
N PHE A 48 16.43 6.32 7.33
CA PHE A 48 15.41 5.47 7.95
C PHE A 48 14.00 5.78 7.42
N PHE A 49 13.68 7.03 7.12
CA PHE A 49 12.43 7.41 6.51
C PHE A 49 12.25 6.75 5.13
N LEU A 50 13.25 6.89 4.25
CA LEU A 50 13.23 6.27 2.92
C LEU A 50 13.23 4.74 2.98
N SER A 51 14.02 4.15 3.89
CA SER A 51 13.99 2.71 4.11
C SER A 51 12.62 2.24 4.57
N THR A 52 11.96 2.97 5.48
CA THR A 52 10.59 2.66 5.91
C THR A 52 9.62 2.81 4.76
N SER A 53 9.67 3.91 4.04
CA SER A 53 8.81 4.19 2.90
C SER A 53 8.95 3.12 1.80
N ALA A 54 10.17 2.70 1.49
CA ALA A 54 10.43 1.63 0.53
C ALA A 54 9.96 0.25 1.04
N ALA A 55 10.28 -0.11 2.29
CA ALA A 55 9.87 -1.38 2.88
C ALA A 55 8.35 -1.50 3.08
N THR A 56 7.68 -0.40 3.38
CA THR A 56 6.20 -0.36 3.49
C THR A 56 5.52 -0.12 2.14
N VAL A 57 6.31 0.11 1.07
CA VAL A 57 5.86 0.47 -0.28
C VAL A 57 4.92 1.68 -0.25
N THR A 58 5.35 2.74 0.43
CA THR A 58 4.56 3.97 0.58
C THR A 58 4.88 4.97 -0.53
N GLY A 59 6.15 5.30 -0.76
CA GLY A 59 6.56 6.26 -1.79
C GLY A 59 6.78 7.69 -1.29
N LEU A 60 6.50 8.02 -0.03
CA LEU A 60 6.87 9.31 0.53
C LEU A 60 8.39 9.43 0.64
N ALA A 61 8.93 10.55 0.22
CA ALA A 61 10.36 10.80 0.20
C ALA A 61 10.69 12.22 0.67
N PRO A 62 11.48 12.39 1.75
CA PRO A 62 11.94 13.72 2.20
C PRO A 62 13.01 14.30 1.29
N ILE A 63 13.65 13.48 0.48
CA ILE A 63 14.67 13.83 -0.51
C ILE A 63 14.41 13.06 -1.81
N ASP A 64 14.74 13.66 -2.94
CA ASP A 64 14.55 13.03 -4.25
C ASP A 64 15.52 11.84 -4.44
N PRO A 65 15.00 10.61 -4.65
CA PRO A 65 15.86 9.44 -4.77
C PRO A 65 16.79 9.47 -5.98
N GLY A 66 16.30 9.92 -7.15
CA GLY A 66 17.05 9.86 -8.41
C GLY A 66 18.21 10.86 -8.50
N SER A 67 18.23 11.92 -7.66
CA SER A 67 19.34 12.89 -7.60
C SER A 67 20.22 12.74 -6.37
N THR A 68 19.85 11.87 -5.43
CA THR A 68 20.56 11.71 -4.15
C THR A 68 21.31 10.40 -4.07
N PHE A 69 20.75 9.32 -4.63
CA PHE A 69 21.36 7.99 -4.54
C PHE A 69 22.19 7.65 -5.76
N THR A 70 23.26 6.91 -5.51
CA THR A 70 24.02 6.21 -6.54
C THR A 70 23.23 4.99 -7.03
N LEU A 71 23.67 4.35 -8.10
CA LEU A 71 23.09 3.11 -8.58
C LEU A 71 22.96 2.04 -7.47
N PHE A 72 23.92 1.98 -6.56
CA PHE A 72 23.87 1.05 -5.41
C PHE A 72 22.69 1.41 -4.47
N GLY A 73 22.52 2.70 -4.13
CA GLY A 73 21.42 3.14 -3.28
C GLY A 73 20.05 2.91 -3.92
N GLU A 74 19.91 3.17 -5.21
CA GLU A 74 18.70 2.89 -5.98
C GLU A 74 18.37 1.39 -6.03
N ILE A 75 19.38 0.52 -6.18
CA ILE A 75 19.19 -0.94 -6.11
C ILE A 75 18.75 -1.37 -4.71
N VAL A 76 19.31 -0.77 -3.66
CA VAL A 76 18.85 -1.04 -2.27
C VAL A 76 17.36 -0.66 -2.11
N LEU A 77 16.95 0.52 -2.60
CA LEU A 77 15.54 0.94 -2.61
C LEU A 77 14.68 -0.07 -3.37
N MET A 78 15.09 -0.47 -4.57
CA MET A 78 14.37 -1.43 -5.40
C MET A 78 14.18 -2.79 -4.70
N VAL A 79 15.22 -3.29 -4.00
CA VAL A 79 15.15 -4.53 -3.22
C VAL A 79 14.22 -4.37 -2.02
N LEU A 80 14.26 -3.24 -1.31
CA LEU A 80 13.35 -2.95 -0.20
C LEU A 80 11.89 -2.91 -0.66
N ILE A 81 11.62 -2.27 -1.80
CA ILE A 81 10.29 -2.23 -2.43
C ILE A 81 9.82 -3.64 -2.76
N GLN A 82 10.65 -4.45 -3.40
CA GLN A 82 10.30 -5.81 -3.80
C GLN A 82 10.00 -6.71 -2.59
N VAL A 83 10.86 -6.68 -1.58
CA VAL A 83 10.67 -7.47 -0.34
C VAL A 83 9.43 -7.01 0.43
N GLY A 84 9.23 -5.70 0.53
CA GLY A 84 8.09 -5.09 1.22
C GLY A 84 6.75 -5.32 0.53
N GLY A 85 6.71 -5.21 -0.80
CA GLY A 85 5.51 -5.38 -1.62
C GLY A 85 5.01 -6.82 -1.67
N LEU A 86 5.89 -7.76 -1.97
CA LEU A 86 5.55 -9.18 -1.97
C LEU A 86 5.31 -9.74 -0.56
N GLY A 87 5.71 -8.99 0.47
CA GLY A 87 5.67 -9.39 1.86
C GLY A 87 6.91 -10.21 2.28
N ILE A 88 7.47 -9.82 3.39
CA ILE A 88 8.72 -10.40 3.93
C ILE A 88 8.63 -11.93 4.05
N MET A 89 7.45 -12.47 4.43
CA MET A 89 7.27 -13.91 4.58
C MET A 89 7.32 -14.66 3.25
N THR A 90 6.77 -14.07 2.18
CA THR A 90 6.83 -14.65 0.84
C THR A 90 8.28 -14.70 0.36
N PHE A 91 9.03 -13.63 0.61
CA PHE A 91 10.45 -13.55 0.27
C PHE A 91 11.30 -14.53 1.09
N ALA A 92 11.05 -14.64 2.41
CA ALA A 92 11.72 -15.63 3.26
C ALA A 92 11.51 -17.07 2.78
N VAL A 93 10.32 -17.39 2.27
CA VAL A 93 10.03 -18.70 1.66
C VAL A 93 10.84 -18.93 0.40
N LEU A 94 10.97 -17.92 -0.46
CA LEU A 94 11.82 -18.01 -1.65
C LEU A 94 13.26 -18.40 -1.26
N VAL A 95 13.83 -17.69 -0.30
CA VAL A 95 15.19 -17.97 0.19
C VAL A 95 15.29 -19.42 0.70
N VAL A 96 14.32 -19.90 1.47
CA VAL A 96 14.32 -21.29 1.98
C VAL A 96 14.19 -22.32 0.85
N ILE A 97 13.36 -22.05 -0.17
CA ILE A 97 13.22 -22.92 -1.35
C ILE A 97 14.52 -22.98 -2.15
N VAL A 98 15.14 -21.82 -2.43
CA VAL A 98 16.41 -21.72 -3.17
C VAL A 98 17.53 -22.46 -2.44
N LEU A 99 17.56 -22.37 -1.10
CA LEU A 99 18.52 -23.10 -0.26
C LEU A 99 18.19 -24.60 -0.14
N GLY A 100 17.15 -25.10 -0.78
CA GLY A 100 16.75 -26.52 -0.74
C GLY A 100 16.28 -27.01 0.64
N LYS A 101 16.00 -26.11 1.59
CA LYS A 101 15.58 -26.46 2.96
C LYS A 101 14.08 -26.74 3.04
N LYS A 102 13.68 -27.72 3.91
CA LYS A 102 12.26 -27.98 4.17
C LYS A 102 11.67 -26.92 5.08
N ILE A 103 10.48 -26.43 4.69
CA ILE A 103 9.73 -25.43 5.48
C ILE A 103 8.96 -26.14 6.59
N GLY A 104 9.29 -25.83 7.85
CA GLY A 104 8.65 -26.39 9.02
C GLY A 104 7.26 -25.81 9.30
N MET A 105 6.53 -26.43 10.25
CA MET A 105 5.16 -26.04 10.61
C MET A 105 5.08 -24.58 11.09
N LYS A 106 6.05 -24.11 11.90
CA LYS A 106 6.07 -22.75 12.43
C LYS A 106 6.16 -21.70 11.31
N GLN A 107 7.02 -21.94 10.30
CA GLN A 107 7.13 -21.04 9.15
C GLN A 107 5.84 -21.05 8.31
N ARG A 108 5.18 -22.20 8.15
CA ARG A 108 3.88 -22.29 7.44
C ARG A 108 2.79 -21.48 8.14
N MET A 109 2.72 -21.51 9.47
CA MET A 109 1.78 -20.70 10.25
C MET A 109 2.02 -19.20 10.08
N LEU A 110 3.29 -18.78 10.09
CA LEU A 110 3.66 -17.39 9.84
C LEU A 110 3.27 -16.92 8.45
N MET A 111 3.48 -17.78 7.44
CA MET A 111 3.06 -17.50 6.07
C MET A 111 1.55 -17.42 5.93
N GLN A 112 0.82 -18.31 6.61
CA GLN A 112 -0.63 -18.29 6.61
C GLN A 112 -1.15 -16.94 7.11
N GLU A 113 -0.57 -16.43 8.18
CA GLU A 113 -0.92 -15.14 8.75
C GLU A 113 -0.52 -13.97 7.82
N ALA A 114 0.71 -13.97 7.33
CA ALA A 114 1.22 -12.93 6.43
C ALA A 114 0.41 -12.84 5.13
N LEU A 115 -0.02 -13.97 4.58
CA LEU A 115 -0.85 -14.04 3.37
C LEU A 115 -2.36 -14.01 3.67
N ASN A 116 -2.75 -13.82 4.94
CA ASN A 116 -4.14 -13.78 5.40
C ASN A 116 -4.98 -14.97 4.88
N GLN A 117 -4.39 -16.18 4.91
CA GLN A 117 -5.03 -17.40 4.40
C GLN A 117 -5.80 -18.13 5.50
N PRO A 118 -6.97 -18.72 5.20
CA PRO A 118 -7.78 -19.43 6.19
C PRO A 118 -7.20 -20.78 6.61
N SER A 119 -6.27 -21.36 5.82
CA SER A 119 -5.69 -22.68 6.08
C SER A 119 -4.20 -22.75 5.76
N LEU A 120 -3.49 -23.72 6.40
CA LEU A 120 -2.07 -24.00 6.15
C LEU A 120 -1.81 -24.74 4.82
N GLY A 121 -2.85 -25.33 4.25
CA GLY A 121 -2.74 -26.10 3.01
C GLY A 121 -2.46 -25.20 1.80
N GLY A 122 -1.41 -25.52 1.06
CA GLY A 122 -1.11 -24.79 -0.19
C GLY A 122 -0.41 -23.43 -0.05
N VAL A 123 -0.14 -22.93 1.17
CA VAL A 123 0.48 -21.60 1.40
C VAL A 123 1.84 -21.51 0.70
N ILE A 124 2.65 -22.55 0.70
CA ILE A 124 3.96 -22.57 0.02
C ILE A 124 3.77 -22.49 -1.51
N ARG A 125 2.79 -23.23 -2.04
CA ARG A 125 2.47 -23.17 -3.49
C ARG A 125 1.98 -21.78 -3.88
N LEU A 126 1.12 -21.19 -3.04
CA LEU A 126 0.63 -19.83 -3.25
C LEU A 126 1.79 -18.82 -3.28
N ALA A 127 2.70 -18.87 -2.30
CA ALA A 127 3.85 -17.98 -2.25
C ALA A 127 4.76 -18.13 -3.48
N ARG A 128 5.05 -19.36 -3.91
CA ARG A 128 5.84 -19.62 -5.12
C ARG A 128 5.15 -19.07 -6.37
N ASN A 129 3.85 -19.33 -6.52
CA ASN A 129 3.09 -18.85 -7.66
C ASN A 129 3.00 -17.32 -7.68
N LEU A 130 2.91 -16.69 -6.50
CA LEU A 130 2.93 -15.24 -6.34
C LEU A 130 4.26 -14.65 -6.83
N LEU A 131 5.39 -15.23 -6.43
CA LEU A 131 6.71 -14.80 -6.88
C LEU A 131 6.87 -14.93 -8.39
N LEU A 132 6.48 -16.08 -8.96
CA LEU A 132 6.56 -16.29 -10.41
C LEU A 132 5.64 -15.32 -11.17
N PHE A 133 4.46 -15.07 -10.65
CA PHE A 133 3.52 -14.13 -11.24
C PHE A 133 4.04 -12.70 -11.17
N SER A 134 4.62 -12.26 -10.04
CA SER A 134 5.20 -10.91 -9.93
C SER A 134 6.35 -10.71 -10.91
N LEU A 135 7.29 -11.65 -10.97
CA LEU A 135 8.42 -11.59 -11.91
C LEU A 135 7.93 -11.55 -13.37
N LEU A 136 6.87 -12.30 -13.72
CA LEU A 136 6.30 -12.26 -15.05
C LEU A 136 5.68 -10.89 -15.36
N MET A 137 4.89 -10.33 -14.43
CA MET A 137 4.29 -9.00 -14.61
C MET A 137 5.34 -7.91 -14.68
N GLU A 138 6.37 -8.00 -13.84
CA GLU A 138 7.51 -7.07 -13.85
C GLU A 138 8.30 -7.15 -15.16
N LEU A 139 8.53 -8.35 -15.70
CA LEU A 139 9.17 -8.51 -17.00
C LEU A 139 8.34 -7.91 -18.15
N VAL A 140 7.03 -8.17 -18.16
CA VAL A 140 6.12 -7.61 -19.16
C VAL A 140 6.07 -6.08 -19.07
N GLY A 141 5.92 -5.53 -17.86
CA GLY A 141 5.90 -4.09 -17.64
C GLY A 141 7.21 -3.41 -18.04
N ALA A 142 8.35 -3.99 -17.64
CA ALA A 142 9.67 -3.47 -18.01
C ALA A 142 9.87 -3.48 -19.53
N THR A 143 9.40 -4.51 -20.23
CA THR A 143 9.45 -4.58 -21.70
C THR A 143 8.61 -3.48 -22.33
N LEU A 144 7.37 -3.27 -21.84
CA LEU A 144 6.47 -2.22 -22.38
C LEU A 144 7.04 -0.81 -22.14
N LEU A 145 7.56 -0.51 -20.95
CA LEU A 145 8.21 0.78 -20.69
C LEU A 145 9.51 0.94 -21.48
N ALA A 146 10.28 -0.13 -21.69
CA ALA A 146 11.50 -0.09 -22.47
C ALA A 146 11.25 0.25 -23.94
N ILE A 147 10.13 -0.16 -24.52
CA ILE A 147 9.73 0.22 -25.89
C ILE A 147 9.68 1.73 -26.06
N ASP A 148 9.21 2.45 -25.02
CA ASP A 148 9.14 3.91 -25.04
C ASP A 148 10.45 4.57 -24.59
N TRP A 149 11.09 4.08 -23.55
CA TRP A 149 12.20 4.77 -22.90
C TRP A 149 13.58 4.47 -23.48
N VAL A 150 13.80 3.26 -24.05
CA VAL A 150 15.08 2.92 -24.67
C VAL A 150 15.40 3.83 -25.88
N PRO A 151 14.45 4.12 -26.81
CA PRO A 151 14.71 5.06 -27.88
C PRO A 151 15.01 6.49 -27.41
N LYS A 152 14.41 6.91 -26.28
CA LYS A 152 14.56 8.28 -25.74
C LYS A 152 15.80 8.48 -24.88
N MET A 153 16.27 7.42 -24.16
CA MET A 153 17.31 7.54 -23.14
C MET A 153 18.53 6.61 -23.38
N GLY A 154 18.50 5.78 -24.44
CA GLY A 154 19.52 4.77 -24.71
C GLY A 154 19.31 3.46 -23.95
N TRP A 155 20.01 2.39 -24.39
CA TRP A 155 19.80 1.02 -23.90
C TRP A 155 20.01 0.86 -22.40
N ALA A 156 21.15 1.29 -21.87
CA ALA A 156 21.48 1.07 -20.45
C ALA A 156 20.52 1.81 -19.52
N LYS A 157 20.34 3.12 -19.72
CA LYS A 157 19.50 3.96 -18.88
C LYS A 157 18.01 3.61 -19.08
N GLY A 158 17.57 3.42 -20.34
CA GLY A 158 16.19 3.09 -20.64
C GLY A 158 15.74 1.76 -20.03
N LEU A 159 16.55 0.70 -20.13
CA LEU A 159 16.25 -0.60 -19.50
C LEU A 159 16.23 -0.52 -17.97
N TYR A 160 17.21 0.18 -17.38
CA TYR A 160 17.29 0.32 -15.93
C TYR A 160 16.08 1.08 -15.37
N TYR A 161 15.73 2.21 -15.97
CA TYR A 161 14.55 3.02 -15.57
C TYR A 161 13.25 2.24 -15.74
N SER A 162 13.12 1.48 -16.85
CA SER A 162 11.97 0.60 -17.08
C SER A 162 11.84 -0.47 -16.00
N LEU A 163 12.95 -1.09 -15.60
CA LEU A 163 12.94 -2.10 -14.54
C LEU A 163 12.57 -1.49 -13.18
N PHE A 164 13.21 -0.37 -12.80
CA PHE A 164 12.94 0.29 -11.52
C PHE A 164 11.47 0.70 -11.39
N HIS A 165 10.94 1.41 -12.40
CA HIS A 165 9.56 1.91 -12.36
C HIS A 165 8.52 0.80 -12.48
N THR A 166 8.84 -0.28 -13.17
CA THR A 166 7.97 -1.47 -13.19
C THR A 166 7.88 -2.13 -11.83
N ILE A 167 9.01 -2.35 -11.15
CA ILE A 167 9.04 -2.91 -9.80
C ILE A 167 8.29 -1.99 -8.83
N ALA A 168 8.55 -0.69 -8.88
CA ALA A 168 7.87 0.29 -8.07
C ALA A 168 6.35 0.32 -8.33
N SER A 169 5.92 0.22 -9.61
CA SER A 169 4.50 0.22 -9.99
C SER A 169 3.77 -1.05 -9.58
N PHE A 170 4.34 -2.23 -9.87
CA PHE A 170 3.72 -3.51 -9.52
C PHE A 170 3.57 -3.68 -8.00
N ASN A 171 4.56 -3.21 -7.24
CA ASN A 171 4.52 -3.23 -5.79
C ASN A 171 3.74 -2.07 -5.17
N ASN A 172 3.20 -1.14 -5.98
CA ASN A 172 2.47 0.04 -5.51
C ASN A 172 3.33 0.91 -4.57
N ALA A 173 4.56 1.23 -4.97
CA ALA A 173 5.52 1.90 -4.10
C ALA A 173 5.71 3.39 -4.36
N GLY A 174 5.27 3.92 -5.51
CA GLY A 174 5.25 5.35 -5.83
C GLY A 174 6.61 6.03 -6.01
N PHE A 175 7.72 5.30 -5.93
CA PHE A 175 9.05 5.85 -6.16
C PHE A 175 9.35 6.03 -7.64
N ALA A 176 9.82 7.22 -8.01
CA ALA A 176 10.32 7.53 -9.34
C ALA A 176 11.78 8.01 -9.27
N LEU A 177 12.52 7.83 -10.36
CA LEU A 177 13.90 8.30 -10.50
C LEU A 177 13.95 9.69 -11.17
N TRP A 178 12.83 10.37 -11.31
CA TRP A 178 12.74 11.74 -11.77
C TRP A 178 12.19 12.65 -10.66
N PRO A 179 12.73 13.86 -10.52
CA PRO A 179 12.30 14.83 -9.49
C PRO A 179 10.81 15.23 -9.64
N ASP A 180 10.30 15.25 -10.88
CA ASP A 180 8.92 15.55 -11.24
C ASP A 180 8.02 14.31 -11.29
N ASN A 181 8.47 13.20 -10.72
CA ASN A 181 7.81 11.89 -10.75
C ASN A 181 7.50 11.48 -12.21
N LEU A 182 6.25 11.28 -12.61
CA LEU A 182 5.84 10.95 -13.98
C LEU A 182 5.18 12.13 -14.71
N SER A 183 5.30 13.37 -14.23
CA SER A 183 4.63 14.54 -14.81
C SER A 183 5.04 14.82 -16.25
N ARG A 184 6.29 14.51 -16.62
CA ARG A 184 6.79 14.61 -18.00
C ARG A 184 6.13 13.64 -18.98
N PHE A 185 5.44 12.62 -18.49
CA PHE A 185 4.75 11.60 -19.28
C PHE A 185 3.23 11.72 -19.21
N VAL A 186 2.71 12.89 -18.81
CA VAL A 186 1.26 13.11 -18.61
C VAL A 186 0.42 12.70 -19.83
N GLY A 187 0.89 12.98 -21.02
CA GLY A 187 0.22 12.63 -22.30
C GLY A 187 0.67 11.31 -22.93
N ASP A 188 1.56 10.55 -22.30
CA ASP A 188 2.11 9.33 -22.88
C ASP A 188 1.23 8.11 -22.58
N PRO A 189 0.54 7.53 -23.62
CA PRO A 189 -0.37 6.41 -23.41
C PRO A 189 0.33 5.15 -22.90
N ILE A 190 1.56 4.86 -23.38
CA ILE A 190 2.29 3.64 -23.02
C ILE A 190 2.65 3.67 -21.54
N VAL A 191 3.21 4.78 -21.07
CA VAL A 191 3.59 4.95 -19.66
C VAL A 191 2.35 4.91 -18.76
N ASN A 192 1.33 5.73 -19.08
CA ASN A 192 0.11 5.81 -18.27
C ASN A 192 -0.61 4.46 -18.16
N MET A 193 -0.79 3.75 -19.28
CA MET A 193 -1.46 2.43 -19.28
C MET A 193 -0.62 1.37 -18.58
N THR A 194 0.69 1.29 -18.85
CA THR A 194 1.55 0.26 -18.26
C THR A 194 1.62 0.41 -16.75
N VAL A 195 1.92 1.62 -16.26
CA VAL A 195 2.03 1.90 -14.82
C VAL A 195 0.70 1.65 -14.11
N SER A 196 -0.41 2.17 -14.65
CA SER A 196 -1.73 2.01 -14.02
C SER A 196 -2.21 0.56 -14.00
N LEU A 197 -1.96 -0.22 -15.05
CA LEU A 197 -2.31 -1.65 -15.09
C LEU A 197 -1.49 -2.44 -14.06
N LEU A 198 -0.18 -2.19 -13.94
CA LEU A 198 0.67 -2.81 -12.93
C LEU A 198 0.16 -2.49 -11.52
N VAL A 199 -0.15 -1.23 -11.25
CA VAL A 199 -0.73 -0.76 -9.97
C VAL A 199 -2.05 -1.44 -9.67
N ILE A 200 -2.97 -1.52 -10.63
CA ILE A 200 -4.26 -2.20 -10.44
C ILE A 200 -4.06 -3.69 -10.15
N ILE A 201 -3.22 -4.38 -10.91
CA ILE A 201 -2.97 -5.82 -10.74
C ILE A 201 -2.33 -6.10 -9.37
N GLY A 202 -1.30 -5.34 -8.98
CA GLY A 202 -0.68 -5.43 -7.67
C GLY A 202 -1.64 -5.11 -6.51
N GLY A 203 -2.52 -4.09 -6.73
CA GLY A 203 -3.50 -3.62 -5.75
C GLY A 203 -4.77 -4.47 -5.63
N LEU A 204 -5.13 -5.30 -6.61
CA LEU A 204 -6.33 -6.16 -6.54
C LEU A 204 -6.23 -7.23 -5.46
N GLY A 205 -5.01 -7.68 -5.17
CA GLY A 205 -4.75 -8.82 -4.27
C GLY A 205 -4.56 -10.14 -5.00
N PHE A 206 -3.53 -10.87 -4.58
CA PHE A 206 -3.09 -12.08 -5.27
C PHE A 206 -4.13 -13.20 -5.25
N THR A 207 -4.94 -13.29 -4.18
CA THR A 207 -6.06 -14.25 -4.11
C THR A 207 -7.10 -13.99 -5.18
N VAL A 208 -7.40 -12.73 -5.48
CA VAL A 208 -8.32 -12.31 -6.55
C VAL A 208 -7.76 -12.68 -7.91
N VAL A 209 -6.51 -12.33 -8.17
CA VAL A 209 -5.84 -12.62 -9.44
C VAL A 209 -5.81 -14.13 -9.72
N PHE A 210 -5.41 -14.94 -8.74
CA PHE A 210 -5.40 -16.40 -8.92
C PHE A 210 -6.79 -17.01 -9.06
N ASP A 211 -7.79 -16.50 -8.34
CA ASP A 211 -9.17 -16.98 -8.50
C ASP A 211 -9.68 -16.71 -9.93
N VAL A 212 -9.40 -15.52 -10.49
CA VAL A 212 -9.74 -15.20 -11.88
C VAL A 212 -9.02 -16.11 -12.87
N LEU A 213 -7.70 -16.32 -12.71
CA LEU A 213 -6.89 -17.15 -13.60
C LEU A 213 -7.32 -18.61 -13.60
N TYR A 214 -7.71 -19.17 -12.42
CA TYR A 214 -8.10 -20.57 -12.30
C TYR A 214 -9.55 -20.81 -12.70
N GLN A 215 -10.50 -19.96 -12.28
CA GLN A 215 -11.93 -20.20 -12.51
C GLN A 215 -12.40 -19.80 -13.91
N ARG A 216 -11.80 -18.77 -14.51
CA ARG A 216 -12.09 -18.25 -15.88
C ARG A 216 -13.56 -17.95 -16.19
N ARG A 217 -14.50 -18.19 -15.27
CA ARG A 217 -15.95 -17.98 -15.41
C ARG A 217 -16.49 -17.17 -14.25
N TRP A 218 -17.14 -16.02 -14.53
CA TRP A 218 -17.71 -15.12 -13.53
C TRP A 218 -18.54 -15.83 -12.45
N ARG A 219 -19.40 -16.77 -12.88
CA ARG A 219 -20.30 -17.49 -11.96
C ARG A 219 -19.55 -18.34 -10.93
N LYS A 220 -18.36 -18.83 -11.23
CA LYS A 220 -17.55 -19.68 -10.36
C LYS A 220 -16.63 -18.89 -9.42
N LEU A 221 -16.45 -17.58 -9.67
CA LEU A 221 -15.62 -16.73 -8.81
C LEU A 221 -16.18 -16.63 -7.39
N SER A 222 -15.28 -16.55 -6.42
CA SER A 222 -15.63 -16.34 -5.03
C SER A 222 -16.35 -15.00 -4.82
N LEU A 223 -17.16 -14.89 -3.75
CA LEU A 223 -17.80 -13.62 -3.38
C LEU A 223 -16.77 -12.50 -3.21
N HIS A 224 -15.64 -12.82 -2.56
CA HIS A 224 -14.53 -11.89 -2.35
C HIS A 224 -13.99 -11.33 -3.67
N THR A 225 -13.72 -12.21 -4.63
CA THR A 225 -13.21 -11.82 -5.96
C THR A 225 -14.19 -10.93 -6.72
N LYS A 226 -15.47 -11.31 -6.76
CA LYS A 226 -16.51 -10.51 -7.41
C LYS A 226 -16.61 -9.11 -6.78
N LEU A 227 -16.64 -9.05 -5.45
CA LEU A 227 -16.72 -7.80 -4.71
C LEU A 227 -15.51 -6.90 -5.01
N MET A 228 -14.30 -7.47 -4.99
CA MET A 228 -13.08 -6.74 -5.30
C MET A 228 -13.06 -6.16 -6.72
N LEU A 229 -13.40 -6.97 -7.73
CA LEU A 229 -13.42 -6.52 -9.13
C LEU A 229 -14.43 -5.40 -9.36
N VAL A 230 -15.67 -5.60 -8.88
CA VAL A 230 -16.75 -4.61 -9.06
C VAL A 230 -16.44 -3.32 -8.30
N MET A 231 -16.05 -3.40 -7.04
CA MET A 231 -15.74 -2.22 -6.25
C MET A 231 -14.51 -1.47 -6.77
N THR A 232 -13.48 -2.19 -7.26
CA THR A 232 -12.32 -1.56 -7.91
C THR A 232 -12.73 -0.78 -9.15
N LEU A 233 -13.57 -1.36 -10.01
CA LEU A 233 -14.06 -0.69 -11.21
C LEU A 233 -14.89 0.56 -10.84
N ILE A 234 -15.85 0.42 -9.93
CA ILE A 234 -16.73 1.53 -9.52
C ILE A 234 -15.91 2.68 -8.93
N VAL A 235 -15.02 2.39 -7.98
CA VAL A 235 -14.22 3.43 -7.32
C VAL A 235 -13.28 4.12 -8.30
N ASN A 236 -12.61 3.37 -9.20
CA ASN A 236 -11.73 3.96 -10.20
C ASN A 236 -12.51 4.86 -11.18
N VAL A 237 -13.65 4.40 -11.71
CA VAL A 237 -14.47 5.20 -12.63
C VAL A 237 -14.98 6.48 -11.94
N LEU A 238 -15.49 6.36 -10.72
CA LEU A 238 -15.93 7.54 -9.95
C LEU A 238 -14.77 8.51 -9.69
N ALA A 239 -13.58 7.97 -9.36
CA ALA A 239 -12.41 8.81 -9.12
C ALA A 239 -11.96 9.55 -10.37
N ILE A 240 -11.87 8.88 -11.52
CA ILE A 240 -11.50 9.49 -12.80
C ILE A 240 -12.46 10.63 -13.17
N VAL A 241 -13.78 10.36 -13.10
CA VAL A 241 -14.81 11.37 -13.42
C VAL A 241 -14.75 12.54 -12.44
N ALA A 242 -14.64 12.28 -11.15
CA ALA A 242 -14.60 13.34 -10.14
C ALA A 242 -13.37 14.23 -10.29
N ILE A 243 -12.18 13.66 -10.49
CA ILE A 243 -10.95 14.44 -10.69
C ILE A 243 -11.03 15.28 -11.95
N PHE A 244 -11.53 14.73 -13.06
CA PHE A 244 -11.74 15.50 -14.27
C PHE A 244 -12.69 16.69 -14.02
N LEU A 245 -13.83 16.47 -13.37
CA LEU A 245 -14.82 17.53 -13.12
C LEU A 245 -14.30 18.61 -12.16
N PHE A 246 -13.50 18.25 -11.16
CA PHE A 246 -12.99 19.21 -10.18
C PHE A 246 -11.79 20.01 -10.70
N GLU A 247 -10.90 19.38 -11.50
CA GLU A 247 -9.61 19.95 -11.89
C GLU A 247 -9.57 20.51 -13.31
N HIS A 248 -10.55 20.24 -14.20
CA HIS A 248 -10.45 20.61 -15.63
C HIS A 248 -10.26 22.11 -15.87
N ASN A 249 -10.75 22.95 -14.96
CA ASN A 249 -10.58 24.41 -15.00
C ASN A 249 -9.39 24.94 -14.20
N ASN A 250 -8.70 24.10 -13.43
CA ASN A 250 -7.56 24.53 -12.64
C ASN A 250 -6.32 24.74 -13.53
N PRO A 251 -5.87 25.98 -13.75
CA PRO A 251 -4.76 26.28 -14.67
C PRO A 251 -3.42 25.74 -14.19
N LYS A 252 -3.28 25.37 -12.91
CA LYS A 252 -2.05 24.83 -12.34
C LYS A 252 -1.94 23.31 -12.50
N THR A 253 -3.04 22.63 -12.84
CA THR A 253 -3.10 21.19 -13.01
C THR A 253 -3.62 20.81 -14.39
N LEU A 254 -4.92 20.53 -14.55
CA LEU A 254 -5.48 20.08 -15.82
C LEU A 254 -5.74 21.21 -16.81
N GLY A 255 -6.14 22.40 -16.34
CA GLY A 255 -6.61 23.49 -17.21
C GLY A 255 -5.58 24.02 -18.23
N SER A 256 -4.28 23.82 -17.99
CA SER A 256 -3.21 24.18 -18.92
C SER A 256 -2.91 23.09 -19.98
N LEU A 257 -3.46 21.89 -19.82
CA LEU A 257 -3.20 20.74 -20.67
C LEU A 257 -4.18 20.65 -21.84
N SER A 258 -3.78 20.00 -22.92
CA SER A 258 -4.71 19.63 -24.00
C SER A 258 -5.79 18.66 -23.51
N LEU A 259 -6.95 18.60 -24.17
CA LEU A 259 -8.05 17.70 -23.76
C LEU A 259 -7.60 16.23 -23.66
N SER A 260 -6.73 15.77 -24.55
CA SER A 260 -6.17 14.42 -24.50
C SER A 260 -5.33 14.21 -23.26
N GLU A 261 -4.46 15.15 -22.92
CA GLU A 261 -3.63 15.09 -21.70
C GLU A 261 -4.47 15.22 -20.43
N GLN A 262 -5.53 16.04 -20.41
CA GLN A 262 -6.47 16.13 -19.31
C GLN A 262 -7.14 14.78 -19.03
N LEU A 263 -7.54 14.05 -20.07
CA LEU A 263 -8.15 12.73 -19.94
C LEU A 263 -7.14 11.71 -19.40
N TRP A 264 -5.89 11.71 -19.90
CA TRP A 264 -4.84 10.83 -19.39
C TRP A 264 -4.46 11.15 -17.96
N ALA A 265 -4.31 12.43 -17.62
CA ALA A 265 -4.02 12.86 -16.25
C ALA A 265 -5.14 12.48 -15.27
N SER A 266 -6.41 12.72 -15.64
CA SER A 266 -7.56 12.35 -14.83
C SER A 266 -7.66 10.83 -14.65
N TYR A 267 -7.41 10.05 -15.71
CA TYR A 267 -7.35 8.60 -15.66
C TYR A 267 -6.27 8.14 -14.68
N PHE A 268 -5.05 8.65 -14.82
CA PHE A 268 -3.93 8.26 -13.96
C PHE A 268 -4.16 8.69 -12.50
N GLN A 269 -4.56 9.96 -12.29
CA GLN A 269 -4.83 10.47 -10.95
C GLN A 269 -6.05 9.86 -10.28
N GLY A 270 -6.99 9.29 -11.02
CA GLY A 270 -8.10 8.52 -10.46
C GLY A 270 -7.68 7.14 -9.93
N ILE A 271 -6.57 6.58 -10.42
CA ILE A 271 -6.06 5.28 -10.00
C ILE A 271 -5.03 5.42 -8.87
N THR A 272 -4.15 6.42 -8.95
CA THR A 272 -2.98 6.58 -8.07
C THR A 272 -3.31 6.69 -6.58
N PRO A 273 -4.41 7.30 -6.09
CA PRO A 273 -4.72 7.39 -4.67
C PRO A 273 -4.94 6.02 -4.00
N ARG A 274 -5.13 4.99 -4.80
CA ARG A 274 -5.28 3.63 -4.31
C ARG A 274 -3.94 2.91 -4.19
N THR A 275 -3.08 3.49 -3.35
CA THR A 275 -1.76 2.96 -2.96
C THR A 275 -0.70 2.94 -4.07
N ALA A 276 -0.79 3.80 -5.10
CA ALA A 276 0.20 3.83 -6.18
C ALA A 276 1.32 4.85 -5.97
N GLY A 277 0.96 6.07 -5.56
CA GLY A 277 1.91 7.13 -5.18
C GLY A 277 2.59 7.86 -6.33
N PHE A 278 2.41 7.44 -7.56
CA PHE A 278 2.89 8.18 -8.73
C PHE A 278 1.96 9.34 -9.05
N ASN A 279 2.51 10.41 -9.60
CA ASN A 279 1.74 11.56 -10.06
C ASN A 279 2.19 12.01 -11.46
N THR A 280 1.22 12.49 -12.23
CA THR A 280 1.42 13.09 -13.57
C THR A 280 1.06 14.57 -13.57
N ILE A 281 0.58 15.12 -12.46
CA ILE A 281 0.32 16.54 -12.21
C ILE A 281 0.85 16.90 -10.83
N ASP A 282 1.03 18.19 -10.57
CA ASP A 282 1.48 18.67 -9.26
C ASP A 282 0.37 18.52 -8.20
N ILE A 283 0.60 17.64 -7.22
CA ILE A 283 -0.33 17.36 -6.13
C ILE A 283 -0.48 18.56 -5.18
N GLY A 284 0.59 19.37 -5.03
CA GLY A 284 0.56 20.58 -4.19
C GLY A 284 -0.33 21.70 -4.74
N SER A 285 -0.65 21.63 -6.03
CA SER A 285 -1.47 22.63 -6.74
C SER A 285 -2.93 22.20 -6.97
N LEU A 286 -3.35 21.07 -6.37
CA LEU A 286 -4.73 20.60 -6.45
C LEU A 286 -5.70 21.55 -5.75
N ASP A 287 -6.90 21.68 -6.30
CA ASP A 287 -8.01 22.38 -5.63
C ASP A 287 -8.45 21.63 -4.36
N GLN A 288 -8.95 22.38 -3.37
CA GLN A 288 -9.35 21.80 -2.08
C GLN A 288 -10.37 20.65 -2.19
N PRO A 289 -11.42 20.73 -3.06
CA PRO A 289 -12.35 19.61 -3.24
C PRO A 289 -11.66 18.34 -3.72
N THR A 290 -10.72 18.46 -4.64
CA THR A 290 -9.94 17.33 -5.16
C THR A 290 -9.06 16.73 -4.09
N ALA A 291 -8.34 17.55 -3.32
CA ALA A 291 -7.50 17.10 -2.22
C ALA A 291 -8.33 16.35 -1.16
N MET A 292 -9.49 16.87 -0.76
CA MET A 292 -10.41 16.21 0.17
C MET A 292 -10.92 14.87 -0.38
N PHE A 293 -11.27 14.83 -1.66
CA PHE A 293 -11.74 13.60 -2.31
C PHE A 293 -10.60 12.56 -2.41
N MET A 294 -9.38 12.99 -2.72
CA MET A 294 -8.20 12.11 -2.74
C MET A 294 -7.90 11.56 -1.33
N ILE A 295 -8.02 12.35 -0.26
CA ILE A 295 -7.91 11.87 1.13
C ILE A 295 -8.87 10.70 1.37
N PHE A 296 -10.13 10.83 0.95
CA PHE A 296 -11.11 9.75 1.07
C PHE A 296 -10.70 8.50 0.27
N LEU A 297 -10.23 8.68 -0.98
CA LEU A 297 -9.76 7.57 -1.81
C LEU A 297 -8.52 6.88 -1.23
N MET A 298 -7.57 7.64 -0.65
CA MET A 298 -6.37 7.11 -0.01
C MET A 298 -6.68 6.34 1.28
N PHE A 299 -7.70 6.77 2.04
CA PHE A 299 -8.17 6.06 3.21
C PHE A 299 -8.73 4.67 2.86
N VAL A 300 -9.42 4.56 1.71
CA VAL A 300 -9.91 3.29 1.15
C VAL A 300 -8.83 2.68 0.26
N GLY A 301 -7.89 1.98 0.88
CA GLY A 301 -6.73 1.41 0.21
C GLY A 301 -7.03 0.23 -0.73
N ALA A 302 -6.01 -0.58 -0.97
CA ALA A 302 -6.03 -1.70 -1.90
C ALA A 302 -6.77 -2.95 -1.37
N GLY A 303 -6.76 -4.02 -2.15
CA GLY A 303 -7.37 -5.30 -1.80
C GLY A 303 -6.67 -6.05 -0.67
N SER A 304 -7.37 -7.01 -0.09
CA SER A 304 -6.75 -7.97 0.84
C SER A 304 -5.72 -8.83 0.10
N THR A 305 -4.60 -9.13 0.75
CA THR A 305 -3.46 -9.88 0.14
C THR A 305 -2.84 -9.18 -1.06
N SER A 306 -2.92 -7.84 -1.12
CA SER A 306 -2.26 -6.99 -2.12
C SER A 306 -0.93 -6.44 -1.59
N THR A 307 -0.22 -5.76 -2.47
CA THR A 307 1.01 -5.03 -2.13
C THR A 307 0.75 -3.79 -1.27
N GLY A 308 -0.43 -3.13 -1.41
CA GLY A 308 -0.78 -1.89 -0.72
C GLY A 308 -1.26 -2.04 0.73
N GLY A 309 -1.23 -0.94 1.47
CA GLY A 309 -1.65 -0.83 2.88
C GLY A 309 -3.06 -0.27 3.07
N GLY A 310 -3.28 0.41 4.18
CA GLY A 310 -4.53 1.08 4.51
C GLY A 310 -5.71 0.16 4.81
N ILE A 311 -6.92 0.74 4.91
CA ILE A 311 -8.17 -0.02 5.07
C ILE A 311 -8.49 -0.72 3.75
N LYS A 312 -8.70 -2.04 3.80
CA LYS A 312 -8.95 -2.80 2.58
C LYS A 312 -10.30 -2.44 1.94
N LEU A 313 -10.33 -2.37 0.61
CA LEU A 313 -11.55 -2.07 -0.15
C LEU A 313 -12.73 -2.97 0.23
N THR A 314 -12.46 -4.23 0.54
CA THR A 314 -13.50 -5.17 1.04
C THR A 314 -14.01 -4.80 2.42
N THR A 315 -13.17 -4.25 3.31
CA THR A 315 -13.58 -3.75 4.62
C THR A 315 -14.54 -2.58 4.45
N PHE A 316 -14.19 -1.62 3.60
CA PHE A 316 -15.07 -0.49 3.26
C PHE A 316 -16.39 -0.97 2.64
N ALA A 317 -16.35 -1.86 1.65
CA ALA A 317 -17.53 -2.40 1.02
C ALA A 317 -18.47 -3.11 2.01
N VAL A 318 -17.93 -3.92 2.93
CA VAL A 318 -18.73 -4.59 3.98
C VAL A 318 -19.44 -3.57 4.86
N ILE A 319 -18.78 -2.49 5.26
CA ILE A 319 -19.37 -1.42 6.06
C ILE A 319 -20.53 -0.75 5.28
N VAL A 320 -20.28 -0.35 4.02
CA VAL A 320 -21.31 0.28 3.19
C VAL A 320 -22.54 -0.63 3.02
N PHE A 321 -22.34 -1.91 2.70
CA PHE A 321 -23.45 -2.85 2.57
C PHE A 321 -24.18 -3.10 3.89
N ALA A 322 -23.47 -3.12 5.02
CA ALA A 322 -24.08 -3.26 6.34
C ALA A 322 -24.96 -2.05 6.67
N VAL A 323 -24.46 -0.82 6.45
CA VAL A 323 -25.23 0.41 6.64
C VAL A 323 -26.47 0.45 5.73
N VAL A 324 -26.32 0.12 4.45
CA VAL A 324 -27.45 0.08 3.51
C VAL A 324 -28.49 -0.98 3.91
N SER A 325 -28.04 -2.15 4.41
CA SER A 325 -28.97 -3.20 4.90
C SER A 325 -29.73 -2.74 6.14
N PHE A 326 -29.04 -2.09 7.08
CA PHE A 326 -29.62 -1.52 8.28
C PHE A 326 -30.67 -0.46 7.96
N LEU A 327 -30.34 0.51 7.07
CA LEU A 327 -31.27 1.56 6.64
C LEU A 327 -32.51 1.01 5.90
N LYS A 328 -32.39 -0.19 5.31
CA LYS A 328 -33.52 -0.90 4.69
C LYS A 328 -34.29 -1.79 5.66
N GLY A 329 -34.01 -1.74 6.96
CA GLY A 329 -34.65 -2.55 7.99
C GLY A 329 -34.40 -4.05 7.89
N LYS A 330 -33.28 -4.48 7.27
CA LYS A 330 -32.91 -5.88 7.14
C LYS A 330 -32.06 -6.31 8.33
N GLU A 331 -32.40 -7.46 8.92
CA GLU A 331 -31.62 -8.05 10.01
C GLU A 331 -30.26 -8.56 9.54
N GLU A 332 -30.17 -9.01 8.30
CA GLU A 332 -28.95 -9.59 7.73
C GLU A 332 -28.38 -8.76 6.57
N THR A 333 -27.07 -8.66 6.52
CA THR A 333 -26.37 -8.08 5.39
C THR A 333 -26.12 -9.14 4.31
N VAL A 334 -26.80 -9.01 3.16
CA VAL A 334 -26.72 -9.95 2.05
C VAL A 334 -26.06 -9.29 0.84
N ILE A 335 -25.03 -9.91 0.29
CA ILE A 335 -24.34 -9.50 -0.94
C ILE A 335 -24.39 -10.68 -1.93
N TRP A 336 -24.98 -10.49 -3.11
CA TRP A 336 -25.13 -11.52 -4.15
C TRP A 336 -25.61 -12.86 -3.60
N GLN A 337 -26.74 -12.85 -2.86
CA GLN A 337 -27.39 -14.03 -2.27
C GLN A 337 -26.52 -14.78 -1.24
N ARG A 338 -25.55 -14.07 -0.61
CA ARG A 338 -24.76 -14.62 0.48
C ARG A 338 -24.78 -13.70 1.68
N THR A 339 -25.14 -14.25 2.83
CA THR A 339 -25.14 -13.52 4.11
C THR A 339 -23.72 -13.31 4.63
N ILE A 340 -23.41 -12.11 5.03
CA ILE A 340 -22.15 -11.74 5.68
C ILE A 340 -22.29 -11.94 7.19
N ARG A 341 -21.37 -12.70 7.77
CA ARG A 341 -21.38 -12.97 9.22
C ARG A 341 -21.22 -11.66 10.01
N HIS A 342 -22.00 -11.52 11.07
CA HIS A 342 -21.95 -10.36 11.95
C HIS A 342 -20.54 -10.07 12.51
N THR A 343 -19.78 -11.11 12.83
CA THR A 343 -18.38 -10.98 13.27
C THR A 343 -17.46 -10.32 12.25
N ILE A 344 -17.74 -10.47 10.94
CA ILE A 344 -16.99 -9.80 9.87
C ILE A 344 -17.33 -8.31 9.85
N ILE A 345 -18.61 -7.96 10.05
CA ILE A 345 -19.10 -6.57 10.09
C ILE A 345 -18.47 -5.85 11.29
N LEU A 346 -18.53 -6.45 12.50
CA LEU A 346 -17.92 -5.88 13.70
C LEU A 346 -16.40 -5.70 13.54
N ARG A 347 -15.72 -6.68 12.92
CA ARG A 347 -14.29 -6.57 12.62
C ARG A 347 -14.01 -5.42 11.65
N ALA A 348 -14.83 -5.23 10.63
CA ALA A 348 -14.69 -4.14 9.67
C ALA A 348 -14.88 -2.77 10.33
N LEU A 349 -15.91 -2.62 11.17
CA LEU A 349 -16.15 -1.42 11.96
C LEU A 349 -15.00 -1.11 12.92
N ALA A 350 -14.49 -2.12 13.65
CA ALA A 350 -13.36 -1.96 14.56
C ALA A 350 -12.11 -1.46 13.81
N ILE A 351 -11.79 -2.04 12.64
CA ILE A 351 -10.66 -1.60 11.82
C ILE A 351 -10.84 -0.14 11.41
N ALA A 352 -12.02 0.23 10.89
CA ALA A 352 -12.27 1.58 10.42
C ALA A 352 -12.20 2.61 11.56
N SER A 353 -12.87 2.34 12.70
CA SER A 353 -12.87 3.24 13.85
C SER A 353 -11.48 3.45 14.45
N MET A 354 -10.70 2.37 14.60
CA MET A 354 -9.33 2.47 15.10
C MET A 354 -8.43 3.26 14.14
N SER A 355 -8.58 3.05 12.84
CA SER A 355 -7.81 3.76 11.83
C SER A 355 -8.14 5.25 11.82
N MET A 356 -9.42 5.62 11.88
CA MET A 356 -9.86 7.03 11.95
C MET A 356 -9.33 7.71 13.21
N LEU A 357 -9.44 7.05 14.38
CA LEU A 357 -8.93 7.59 15.64
C LEU A 357 -7.41 7.78 15.58
N PHE A 358 -6.68 6.82 15.03
CA PHE A 358 -5.22 6.91 14.89
C PHE A 358 -4.81 8.07 13.96
N ILE A 359 -5.44 8.19 12.79
CA ILE A 359 -5.21 9.31 11.85
C ILE A 359 -5.50 10.64 12.54
N PHE A 360 -6.63 10.75 13.24
CA PHE A 360 -7.01 11.97 13.97
C PHE A 360 -5.95 12.37 15.01
N VAL A 361 -5.51 11.43 15.85
CA VAL A 361 -4.51 11.68 16.89
C VAL A 361 -3.17 12.11 16.30
N VAL A 362 -2.71 11.45 15.23
CA VAL A 362 -1.43 11.81 14.59
C VAL A 362 -1.54 13.15 13.87
N THR A 363 -2.65 13.42 13.16
CA THR A 363 -2.87 14.72 12.52
C THR A 363 -2.86 15.83 13.58
N LEU A 364 -3.55 15.63 14.72
CA LEU A 364 -3.52 16.58 15.84
C LEU A 364 -2.09 16.79 16.38
N ALA A 365 -1.30 15.72 16.53
CA ALA A 365 0.08 15.85 16.97
C ALA A 365 0.94 16.64 15.96
N LEU A 366 0.73 16.45 14.66
CA LEU A 366 1.43 17.21 13.62
C LEU A 366 1.03 18.69 13.58
N THR A 367 -0.21 19.05 13.90
CA THR A 367 -0.58 20.49 14.01
C THR A 367 0.14 21.22 15.14
N LEU A 368 0.73 20.51 16.09
CA LEU A 368 1.52 21.09 17.18
C LEU A 368 3.02 21.23 16.81
N THR A 369 3.48 20.52 15.80
CA THR A 369 4.91 20.42 15.45
C THR A 369 5.25 21.01 14.09
N GLU A 370 4.28 21.12 13.18
CA GLU A 370 4.48 21.54 11.80
C GLU A 370 3.70 22.83 11.50
N ASP A 371 4.33 23.74 10.76
CA ASP A 371 3.69 24.97 10.26
C ASP A 371 3.13 24.74 8.85
N ALA A 372 2.02 24.03 8.79
CA ALA A 372 1.35 23.68 7.52
C ALA A 372 -0.19 23.67 7.69
N SER A 373 -0.93 23.78 6.58
CA SER A 373 -2.37 23.73 6.63
C SER A 373 -2.88 22.35 7.13
N VAL A 374 -3.98 22.35 7.88
CA VAL A 374 -4.59 21.09 8.38
C VAL A 374 -4.92 20.14 7.24
N LEU A 375 -5.31 20.66 6.08
CA LEU A 375 -5.58 19.84 4.89
C LEU A 375 -4.31 19.12 4.39
N ALA A 376 -3.18 19.82 4.31
CA ALA A 376 -1.92 19.21 3.89
C ALA A 376 -1.42 18.19 4.91
N LEU A 377 -1.54 18.47 6.21
CA LEU A 377 -1.18 17.54 7.29
C LEU A 377 -2.05 16.27 7.24
N LEU A 378 -3.37 16.43 7.08
CA LEU A 378 -4.29 15.30 6.97
C LEU A 378 -4.01 14.48 5.70
N PHE A 379 -3.74 15.15 4.57
CA PHE A 379 -3.36 14.51 3.31
C PHE A 379 -2.11 13.64 3.49
N GLU A 380 -1.07 14.18 4.12
CA GLU A 380 0.19 13.49 4.40
C GLU A 380 -0.01 12.27 5.31
N VAL A 381 -0.74 12.44 6.42
CA VAL A 381 -1.03 11.34 7.36
C VAL A 381 -1.84 10.24 6.71
N VAL A 382 -2.88 10.58 5.94
CA VAL A 382 -3.71 9.58 5.26
C VAL A 382 -2.94 8.90 4.14
N SER A 383 -2.10 9.63 3.41
CA SER A 383 -1.19 9.07 2.41
C SER A 383 -0.21 8.07 3.03
N ALA A 384 0.42 8.44 4.15
CA ALA A 384 1.31 7.55 4.90
C ALA A 384 0.59 6.32 5.45
N PHE A 385 -0.62 6.49 6.03
CA PHE A 385 -1.45 5.40 6.56
C PHE A 385 -1.94 4.47 5.44
N GLY A 386 -2.41 5.03 4.33
CA GLY A 386 -2.82 4.28 3.15
C GLY A 386 -1.66 3.60 2.43
N THR A 387 -0.41 3.93 2.80
CA THR A 387 0.81 3.59 2.05
C THR A 387 0.67 3.99 0.58
N VAL A 388 0.27 5.23 0.34
CA VAL A 388 -0.03 5.75 -1.01
C VAL A 388 1.17 6.44 -1.62
N GLY A 389 1.82 7.37 -0.89
CA GLY A 389 3.01 8.07 -1.35
C GLY A 389 2.78 9.44 -1.99
N LEU A 390 1.55 9.86 -2.16
CA LEU A 390 1.23 11.21 -2.61
C LEU A 390 1.45 12.21 -1.48
N SER A 391 2.01 13.37 -1.79
CA SER A 391 2.22 14.48 -0.85
C SER A 391 1.84 15.81 -1.49
N MET A 392 1.29 16.71 -0.71
CA MET A 392 1.09 18.11 -1.11
C MET A 392 2.39 18.91 -0.88
N ASN A 393 3.53 18.37 -1.31
CA ASN A 393 4.88 18.95 -1.15
C ASN A 393 5.29 19.16 0.32
N LEU A 394 4.67 18.45 1.28
CA LEU A 394 4.95 18.60 2.71
C LEU A 394 6.11 17.73 3.18
N THR A 395 6.28 16.52 2.64
CA THR A 395 7.27 15.52 3.11
C THR A 395 8.70 16.10 3.24
N PRO A 396 9.24 16.88 2.26
CA PRO A 396 10.59 17.45 2.38
C PRO A 396 10.73 18.47 3.52
N HIS A 397 9.64 19.12 3.91
CA HIS A 397 9.61 20.20 4.90
C HIS A 397 9.27 19.75 6.31
N LEU A 398 8.98 18.45 6.51
CA LEU A 398 8.67 17.90 7.83
C LEU A 398 9.82 18.09 8.82
N SER A 399 9.48 18.49 10.04
CA SER A 399 10.39 18.51 11.17
C SER A 399 10.90 17.10 11.53
N MET A 400 11.91 17.03 12.38
CA MET A 400 12.41 15.74 12.89
C MET A 400 11.29 14.92 13.56
N ILE A 401 10.44 15.57 14.35
CA ILE A 401 9.30 14.93 15.03
C ILE A 401 8.27 14.48 14.01
N GLY A 402 7.93 15.32 13.02
CA GLY A 402 7.01 14.99 11.95
C GLY A 402 7.46 13.78 11.15
N LYS A 403 8.74 13.69 10.77
CA LYS A 403 9.30 12.52 10.08
C LYS A 403 9.16 11.24 10.90
N VAL A 404 9.43 11.29 12.21
CA VAL A 404 9.27 10.12 13.11
C VAL A 404 7.80 9.70 13.20
N LEU A 405 6.88 10.66 13.35
CA LEU A 405 5.44 10.35 13.38
C LEU A 405 4.98 9.70 12.06
N ILE A 406 5.39 10.21 10.92
CA ILE A 406 5.04 9.64 9.60
C ILE A 406 5.64 8.24 9.42
N ILE A 407 6.88 7.99 9.88
CA ILE A 407 7.46 6.63 9.92
C ILE A 407 6.55 5.67 10.69
N CYS A 408 6.09 6.07 11.88
CA CYS A 408 5.16 5.26 12.68
C CYS A 408 3.84 5.01 11.93
N VAL A 409 3.30 6.02 11.24
CA VAL A 409 2.06 5.91 10.46
C VAL A 409 2.22 4.92 9.30
N MET A 410 3.32 5.01 8.55
CA MET A 410 3.61 4.07 7.45
C MET A 410 3.67 2.62 7.92
N LEU A 411 4.35 2.36 9.05
CA LEU A 411 4.43 1.03 9.65
C LEU A 411 3.06 0.53 10.12
N PHE A 412 2.27 1.42 10.75
CA PHE A 412 0.92 1.09 11.21
C PHE A 412 -0.01 0.75 10.02
N GLY A 413 0.03 1.53 8.96
CA GLY A 413 -0.76 1.30 7.74
C GLY A 413 -0.41 -0.01 7.04
N LYS A 414 0.88 -0.36 6.95
CA LYS A 414 1.36 -1.60 6.31
C LYS A 414 1.02 -2.84 7.09
N LEU A 415 1.28 -2.85 8.39
CA LEU A 415 1.01 -4.01 9.27
C LEU A 415 -0.47 -4.21 9.52
N GLY A 416 -1.25 -3.14 9.46
CA GLY A 416 -2.68 -3.11 9.72
C GLY A 416 -3.03 -3.01 11.21
N PRO A 417 -4.12 -2.28 11.55
CA PRO A 417 -4.48 -1.96 12.93
C PRO A 417 -4.65 -3.18 13.83
N LEU A 418 -5.36 -4.21 13.37
CA LEU A 418 -5.60 -5.42 14.17
C LEU A 418 -4.34 -6.25 14.42
N THR A 419 -3.44 -6.34 13.44
CA THR A 419 -2.18 -7.07 13.60
C THR A 419 -1.33 -6.44 14.71
N LEU A 420 -1.26 -5.10 14.73
CA LEU A 420 -0.53 -4.38 15.77
C LEU A 420 -1.19 -4.52 17.14
N VAL A 421 -2.52 -4.41 17.24
CA VAL A 421 -3.23 -4.61 18.51
C VAL A 421 -3.02 -6.03 19.03
N TYR A 422 -3.11 -7.05 18.18
CA TYR A 422 -2.85 -8.45 18.60
C TYR A 422 -1.37 -8.74 18.89
N SER A 423 -0.45 -7.91 18.42
CA SER A 423 0.95 -8.01 18.81
C SER A 423 1.18 -7.53 20.24
N ILE A 424 0.40 -6.54 20.70
CA ILE A 424 0.50 -5.93 22.03
C ILE A 424 -0.42 -6.64 23.03
N ALA A 425 -1.68 -6.88 22.66
CA ALA A 425 -2.71 -7.44 23.52
C ALA A 425 -3.13 -8.85 23.06
N LYS A 426 -3.05 -9.84 23.97
CA LYS A 426 -3.59 -11.18 23.73
C LYS A 426 -5.08 -11.17 24.04
N PRO A 427 -5.98 -11.46 23.08
CA PRO A 427 -7.40 -11.60 23.40
C PRO A 427 -7.60 -12.78 24.34
N LYS A 428 -8.11 -12.51 25.54
CA LYS A 428 -8.53 -13.55 26.48
C LYS A 428 -9.94 -13.99 26.10
N LYS A 429 -10.12 -15.27 25.79
CA LYS A 429 -11.47 -15.86 25.71
C LYS A 429 -12.05 -15.91 27.11
N THR A 430 -13.11 -15.18 27.36
CA THR A 430 -13.91 -15.32 28.60
C THR A 430 -15.05 -16.30 28.33
N ASN A 431 -15.20 -17.26 29.23
CA ASN A 431 -16.32 -18.23 29.18
C ASN A 431 -17.53 -17.75 29.99
N ILE A 432 -17.51 -16.50 30.45
CA ILE A 432 -18.57 -15.90 31.26
C ILE A 432 -19.47 -15.09 30.33
N ARG A 433 -20.77 -15.34 30.36
CA ARG A 433 -21.82 -14.52 29.75
C ARG A 433 -22.49 -13.68 30.83
N TYR A 434 -22.56 -12.38 30.59
CA TYR A 434 -23.33 -11.46 31.41
C TYR A 434 -24.73 -11.26 30.84
N PRO A 435 -25.74 -10.91 31.67
CA PRO A 435 -27.07 -10.51 31.20
C PRO A 435 -27.00 -9.34 30.21
N ASN A 436 -27.96 -9.28 29.29
CA ASN A 436 -28.10 -8.13 28.39
C ASN A 436 -28.52 -6.89 29.17
N GLY A 437 -27.92 -5.74 28.84
CA GLY A 437 -28.31 -4.42 29.33
C GLY A 437 -28.71 -3.53 28.16
N ASP A 438 -29.72 -2.69 28.34
CA ASP A 438 -30.18 -1.76 27.31
C ASP A 438 -29.44 -0.43 27.44
N ILE A 439 -28.94 0.09 26.30
CA ILE A 439 -28.32 1.42 26.20
C ILE A 439 -29.05 2.19 25.10
N LEU A 440 -29.47 3.39 25.41
CA LEU A 440 -30.07 4.28 24.42
C LEU A 440 -28.98 4.76 23.45
N THR A 441 -29.11 4.38 22.19
CA THR A 441 -28.31 4.90 21.08
C THR A 441 -29.21 5.78 20.23
N GLY A 442 -28.75 7.01 19.89
CA GLY A 442 -29.53 8.01 19.15
C GLY A 442 -30.04 7.58 17.79
#